data_1999ffb64c9e4d60b179babd6ddefc15
#
_entry.id   1999ffb64c9e4d60b179babd6ddefc15
#
_cell.length_a   1.000
_cell.length_b   1.000
_cell.length_c   1.000
_cell.angle_alpha   90.00
_cell.angle_beta   90.00
_cell.angle_gamma   90.00
#
_symmetry.space_group_name_H-M   'P 1'
#
loop_
_entity.id
_entity.type
_entity.pdbx_description
1 polymer ?
#
loop_
_entity_poly.entity_id
_entity_poly.type
_entity_poly.pdbx_seq_one_letter_code
_entity_poly.pdbx_strand_id
1 'polypeptide(L)'
;MYAAVRRYEGVSDPQKVAKVGQEGFVPLISQMPGFVAHYLVDAGDGVMVATSVFEHKAAEEQSTFRAGEFTAEDLGPLSPNPPQVTAGEVVAYKGR
;
A
#
# COMPACT_ATOMS: atom_id res chain seq x y z
N MET A 1 -0.34 -0.11 -17.23
CA MET A 1 -0.08 -0.08 -15.78
C MET A 1 -1.36 -0.39 -15.01
N TYR A 2 -1.23 -1.02 -13.88
CA TYR A 2 -2.33 -1.40 -13.01
C TYR A 2 -2.06 -0.88 -11.59
N ALA A 3 -3.07 -0.29 -10.96
CA ALA A 3 -2.91 0.31 -9.63
C ALA A 3 -3.92 -0.25 -8.63
N ALA A 4 -3.51 -0.28 -7.37
CA ALA A 4 -4.40 -0.57 -6.26
C ALA A 4 -4.34 0.56 -5.25
N VAL A 5 -5.50 0.97 -4.79
CA VAL A 5 -5.67 1.96 -3.73
C VAL A 5 -6.28 1.25 -2.53
N ARG A 6 -5.58 1.28 -1.40
CA ARG A 6 -6.03 0.62 -0.17
C ARG A 6 -6.25 1.69 0.90
N ARG A 7 -7.48 1.80 1.38
CA ARG A 7 -7.84 2.74 2.42
C ARG A 7 -7.96 2.02 3.76
N TYR A 8 -7.18 2.47 4.73
CA TYR A 8 -7.17 1.95 6.09
C TYR A 8 -7.80 2.98 7.03
N GLU A 9 -8.68 2.52 7.93
CA GLU A 9 -9.30 3.36 8.95
C GLU A 9 -8.99 2.79 10.34
N GLY A 10 -9.09 3.64 11.36
CA GLY A 10 -8.79 3.22 12.71
C GLY A 10 -7.31 3.00 12.97
N VAL A 11 -6.45 3.64 12.17
CA VAL A 11 -5.00 3.53 12.32
C VAL A 11 -4.55 4.34 13.54
N SER A 12 -3.86 3.71 14.48
CA SER A 12 -3.24 4.39 15.58
C SER A 12 -1.77 4.63 15.25
N ASP A 13 -1.23 5.74 15.72
CA ASP A 13 0.16 6.12 15.52
C ASP A 13 0.58 6.09 14.03
N PRO A 14 0.01 6.98 13.19
CA PRO A 14 0.32 7.00 11.76
C PRO A 14 1.79 7.19 11.45
N GLN A 15 2.52 7.93 12.28
CA GLN A 15 3.96 8.15 12.06
C GLN A 15 4.74 6.84 12.18
N LYS A 16 4.39 6.01 13.16
CA LYS A 16 5.02 4.71 13.32
C LYS A 16 4.65 3.76 12.17
N VAL A 17 3.40 3.77 11.74
CA VAL A 17 2.95 2.98 10.59
C VAL A 17 3.73 3.39 9.35
N ALA A 18 3.90 4.69 9.11
CA ALA A 18 4.66 5.19 7.97
C ALA A 18 6.11 4.74 8.02
N LYS A 19 6.74 4.81 9.19
CA LYS A 19 8.13 4.38 9.37
C LYS A 19 8.29 2.89 9.12
N VAL A 20 7.43 2.07 9.72
CA VAL A 20 7.48 0.62 9.54
C VAL A 20 7.24 0.25 8.08
N GLY A 21 6.29 0.91 7.42
CA GLY A 21 6.03 0.70 6.00
C GLY A 21 7.20 1.09 5.12
N GLN A 22 7.80 2.25 5.35
CA GLN A 22 8.94 2.72 4.57
C GLN A 22 10.16 1.79 4.72
N GLU A 23 10.40 1.31 5.92
CA GLU A 23 11.57 0.47 6.20
C GLU A 23 11.37 -1.00 5.85
N GLY A 24 10.13 -1.51 5.92
CA GLY A 24 9.82 -2.92 5.73
C GLY A 24 9.08 -3.24 4.43
N PHE A 25 7.98 -2.58 4.18
CA PHE A 25 7.13 -2.90 3.03
C PHE A 25 7.67 -2.36 1.72
N VAL A 26 8.12 -1.11 1.70
CA VAL A 26 8.62 -0.48 0.48
C VAL A 26 9.80 -1.24 -0.13
N PRO A 27 10.83 -1.66 0.64
CA PRO A 27 11.88 -2.49 0.07
C PRO A 27 11.38 -3.81 -0.49
N LEU A 28 10.37 -4.40 0.16
CA LEU A 28 9.80 -5.67 -0.27
C LEU A 28 9.15 -5.56 -1.64
N ILE A 29 8.24 -4.59 -1.82
CA ILE A 29 7.50 -4.49 -3.07
C ILE A 29 8.30 -3.82 -4.19
N SER A 30 9.25 -2.95 -3.86
CA SER A 30 10.05 -2.26 -4.89
C SER A 30 10.96 -3.22 -5.65
N GLN A 31 11.22 -4.40 -5.11
CA GLN A 31 12.00 -5.44 -5.78
C GLN A 31 11.15 -6.37 -6.63
N MET A 32 9.85 -6.28 -6.57
CA MET A 32 8.96 -7.12 -7.37
C MET A 32 9.02 -6.72 -8.84
N PRO A 33 9.01 -7.69 -9.77
CA PRO A 33 9.00 -7.38 -11.20
C PRO A 33 7.80 -6.50 -11.58
N GLY A 34 8.04 -5.48 -12.38
CA GLY A 34 7.00 -4.57 -12.84
C GLY A 34 6.64 -3.46 -11.87
N PHE A 35 7.35 -3.32 -10.76
CA PHE A 35 7.10 -2.22 -9.82
C PHE A 35 7.31 -0.87 -10.50
N VAL A 36 6.34 0.05 -10.31
CA VAL A 36 6.42 1.41 -10.84
C VAL A 36 6.52 2.43 -9.72
N ALA A 37 5.59 2.38 -8.76
CA ALA A 37 5.55 3.37 -7.68
C ALA A 37 4.72 2.87 -6.50
N HIS A 38 4.99 3.45 -5.33
CA HIS A 38 4.19 3.22 -4.14
C HIS A 38 4.14 4.51 -3.32
N TYR A 39 2.95 4.83 -2.84
CA TYR A 39 2.72 5.99 -1.98
C TYR A 39 1.92 5.56 -0.76
N LEU A 40 2.28 6.11 0.40
CA LEU A 40 1.46 5.98 1.60
C LEU A 40 1.13 7.39 2.07
N VAL A 41 -0.15 7.70 2.16
CA VAL A 41 -0.66 9.02 2.50
C VAL A 41 -1.33 8.97 3.86
N ASP A 42 -0.91 9.87 4.76
CA ASP A 42 -1.59 10.09 6.02
C ASP A 42 -2.67 11.15 5.80
N ALA A 43 -3.93 10.72 5.80
CA ALA A 43 -5.06 11.61 5.52
C ALA A 43 -5.63 12.25 6.79
N GLY A 44 -5.08 11.94 7.96
CA GLY A 44 -5.57 12.45 9.24
C GLY A 44 -6.69 11.58 9.82
N ASP A 45 -7.01 11.81 11.07
CA ASP A 45 -8.09 11.13 11.78
C ASP A 45 -8.03 9.59 11.75
N GLY A 46 -6.82 9.04 11.73
CA GLY A 46 -6.62 7.59 11.68
C GLY A 46 -6.84 6.97 10.32
N VAL A 47 -6.92 7.78 9.26
CA VAL A 47 -7.10 7.31 7.89
C VAL A 47 -5.76 7.37 7.16
N MET A 48 -5.36 6.25 6.56
CA MET A 48 -4.18 6.19 5.70
C MET A 48 -4.55 5.51 4.38
N VAL A 49 -3.97 6.00 3.29
CA VAL A 49 -4.24 5.48 1.96
C VAL A 49 -2.92 5.07 1.31
N ALA A 50 -2.83 3.80 0.93
CA ALA A 50 -1.69 3.27 0.21
C ALA A 50 -2.05 3.10 -1.26
N THR A 51 -1.18 3.57 -2.15
CA THR A 51 -1.34 3.39 -3.60
C THR A 51 -0.11 2.70 -4.15
N SER A 52 -0.32 1.55 -4.80
CA SER A 52 0.76 0.81 -5.43
C SER A 52 0.47 0.70 -6.92
N VAL A 53 1.49 0.93 -7.75
CA VAL A 53 1.38 0.89 -9.20
C VAL A 53 2.39 -0.11 -9.74
N PHE A 54 1.92 -1.01 -10.61
CA PHE A 54 2.74 -2.01 -11.28
C PHE A 54 2.43 -2.01 -12.78
N GLU A 55 3.35 -2.54 -13.57
CA GLU A 55 3.15 -2.64 -15.01
C GLU A 55 2.07 -3.66 -15.37
N HIS A 56 1.87 -4.68 -14.52
CA HIS A 56 0.97 -5.79 -14.80
C HIS A 56 0.02 -6.04 -13.63
N LYS A 57 -1.22 -6.43 -13.97
CA LYS A 57 -2.26 -6.75 -13.00
C LYS A 57 -1.83 -7.84 -12.02
N ALA A 58 -1.19 -8.90 -12.50
CA ALA A 58 -0.78 -10.01 -11.66
C ALA A 58 0.22 -9.59 -10.58
N ALA A 59 1.15 -8.71 -10.93
CA ALA A 59 2.11 -8.19 -9.97
C ALA A 59 1.46 -7.31 -8.92
N GLU A 60 0.50 -6.47 -9.33
CA GLU A 60 -0.26 -5.64 -8.38
C GLU A 60 -1.06 -6.52 -7.41
N GLU A 61 -1.77 -7.53 -7.92
CA GLU A 61 -2.55 -8.43 -7.07
C GLU A 61 -1.67 -9.14 -6.05
N GLN A 62 -0.47 -9.57 -6.46
CA GLN A 62 0.50 -10.17 -5.55
C GLN A 62 0.98 -9.17 -4.50
N SER A 63 1.19 -7.91 -4.89
CA SER A 63 1.60 -6.86 -3.94
C SER A 63 0.51 -6.58 -2.91
N THR A 64 -0.75 -6.61 -3.31
CA THR A 64 -1.87 -6.42 -2.39
C THR A 64 -1.94 -7.57 -1.37
N PHE A 65 -1.71 -8.79 -1.83
CA PHE A 65 -1.62 -9.93 -0.93
C PHE A 65 -0.47 -9.77 0.09
N ARG A 66 0.70 -9.35 -0.38
CA ARG A 66 1.85 -9.08 0.48
C ARG A 66 1.56 -7.96 1.47
N ALA A 67 0.81 -6.94 1.05
CA ALA A 67 0.41 -5.85 1.94
C ALA A 67 -0.45 -6.37 3.09
N GLY A 68 -1.36 -7.30 2.82
CA GLY A 68 -2.19 -7.92 3.85
C GLY A 68 -1.37 -8.69 4.87
N GLU A 69 -0.41 -9.49 4.40
CA GLU A 69 0.50 -10.22 5.28
C GLU A 69 1.33 -9.27 6.14
N PHE A 70 1.90 -8.23 5.51
CA PHE A 70 2.73 -7.25 6.21
C PHE A 70 1.94 -6.54 7.30
N THR A 71 0.71 -6.11 6.98
CA THR A 71 -0.13 -5.42 7.95
C THR A 71 -0.44 -6.30 9.15
N ALA A 72 -0.78 -7.57 8.90
CA ALA A 72 -1.10 -8.50 9.98
C ALA A 72 0.12 -8.81 10.86
N GLU A 73 1.29 -9.00 10.25
CA GLU A 73 2.48 -9.45 10.98
C GLU A 73 3.27 -8.31 11.61
N ASP A 74 3.38 -7.17 10.92
CA ASP A 74 4.31 -6.10 11.32
C ASP A 74 3.61 -4.88 11.92
N LEU A 75 2.35 -4.65 11.58
CA LEU A 75 1.60 -3.51 12.11
C LEU A 75 0.65 -3.91 13.24
N GLY A 76 0.07 -5.11 13.17
CA GLY A 76 -0.78 -5.64 14.24
C GLY A 76 -1.85 -4.66 14.70
N PRO A 77 -1.88 -4.35 16.01
CA PRO A 77 -2.93 -3.49 16.56
C PRO A 77 -2.86 -2.03 16.09
N LEU A 78 -1.78 -1.61 15.45
CA LEU A 78 -1.69 -0.25 14.90
C LEU A 78 -2.62 -0.06 13.70
N SER A 79 -2.98 -1.14 13.00
CA SER A 79 -3.89 -1.10 11.87
C SER A 79 -4.82 -2.32 11.94
N PRO A 80 -5.80 -2.31 12.87
CA PRO A 80 -6.59 -3.50 13.18
C PRO A 80 -7.67 -3.83 12.16
N ASN A 81 -8.07 -2.88 11.33
CA ASN A 81 -9.17 -3.05 10.39
C ASN A 81 -8.64 -3.40 9.00
N PRO A 82 -9.29 -4.35 8.29
CA PRO A 82 -8.89 -4.63 6.91
C PRO A 82 -9.14 -3.41 6.02
N PRO A 83 -8.32 -3.21 4.98
CA PRO A 83 -8.49 -2.06 4.10
C PRO A 83 -9.64 -2.23 3.14
N GLN A 84 -10.18 -1.10 2.69
CA GLN A 84 -11.05 -1.06 1.54
C GLN A 84 -10.18 -0.91 0.31
N VAL A 85 -10.25 -1.88 -0.61
CA VAL A 85 -9.36 -1.95 -1.77
C VAL A 85 -10.14 -1.58 -3.04
N THR A 86 -9.57 -0.65 -3.81
CA THR A 86 -10.03 -0.33 -5.15
C THR A 86 -8.86 -0.52 -6.10
N ALA A 87 -9.03 -1.30 -7.15
CA ALA A 87 -7.95 -1.60 -8.09
C ALA A 87 -8.45 -1.54 -9.53
N GLY A 88 -7.58 -1.15 -10.45
CA GLY A 88 -7.94 -1.07 -11.86
C GLY A 88 -6.78 -0.62 -12.74
N GLU A 89 -7.06 -0.55 -14.04
CA GLU A 89 -6.13 -0.03 -15.04
C GLU A 89 -5.86 1.45 -14.83
N VAL A 90 -4.62 1.85 -14.97
CA VAL A 90 -4.26 3.26 -15.01
C VAL A 90 -4.58 3.78 -16.40
N VAL A 91 -5.53 4.70 -16.48
CA VAL A 91 -6.03 5.22 -17.78
C VAL A 91 -5.46 6.59 -18.13
N ALA A 92 -4.77 7.24 -17.19
CA ALA A 92 -4.06 8.48 -17.43
C ALA A 92 -2.90 8.55 -16.45
N TYR A 93 -1.73 8.93 -16.95
CA TYR A 93 -0.52 8.93 -16.12
C TYR A 93 0.46 9.99 -16.62
N LYS A 94 1.04 10.70 -15.67
CA LYS A 94 2.23 11.51 -15.92
C LYS A 94 3.11 11.45 -14.68
N GLY A 95 4.31 10.93 -14.86
CA GLY A 95 5.33 10.96 -13.84
C GLY A 95 6.22 12.18 -14.02
N ARG A 96 7.38 12.13 -13.43
CA ARG A 96 8.37 13.20 -13.52
C ARG A 96 8.94 13.34 -14.91
#